data_8f1f34d441f225f2e13bd8e4ce68e54b
#
_entry.id   8f1f34d441f225f2e13bd8e4ce68e54b
#
_cell.length_a   1.000
_cell.length_b   1.000
_cell.length_c   1.000
_cell.angle_alpha   90.00
_cell.angle_beta   90.00
_cell.angle_gamma   90.00
#
_symmetry.space_group_name_H-M   'P 1'
#
loop_
_entity.id
_entity.type
_entity.pdbx_description
1 polymer ?
#
loop_
_entity_poly.entity_id
_entity_poly.type
_entity_poly.pdbx_seq_one_letter_code
_entity_poly.pdbx_strand_id
1 'polypeptide(L)'
;MPIVFVKNQSKKSIKPSPFINEDELEKAVAENPSLITGDGEASLSVVRNQVCLQNAGRLDILMVDATGYPVAVEVKLGRNIESRREVVAQAFDYTSDLSQMTSDELDDLVEGALERALASFDPDENKTQFETRWKACGANLRAGRVRLVIAVDEAKEDLTRIVQYINDHSDLDVRLIAVE
;
A
#
# COMPACT_ATOMS: atom_id res chain seq x y z
N MET A 1 -1.11 -8.15 22.73
CA MET A 1 -0.99 -7.27 23.93
C MET A 1 -2.20 -6.33 24.01
N PRO A 2 -2.83 -6.10 25.14
CA PRO A 2 -3.93 -5.12 25.19
C PRO A 2 -3.37 -3.69 25.00
N ILE A 3 -3.98 -2.93 24.11
CA ILE A 3 -3.65 -1.52 23.90
C ILE A 3 -4.41 -0.71 24.97
N VAL A 4 -3.70 0.11 25.73
CA VAL A 4 -4.29 0.99 26.74
C VAL A 4 -4.40 2.40 26.16
N PHE A 5 -5.62 2.81 25.87
CA PHE A 5 -5.89 4.18 25.45
C PHE A 5 -6.12 5.08 26.67
N VAL A 6 -5.41 6.21 26.75
CA VAL A 6 -5.55 7.18 27.84
C VAL A 6 -6.11 8.48 27.27
N LYS A 7 -7.35 8.81 27.61
CA LYS A 7 -7.98 10.09 27.30
C LYS A 7 -8.51 10.73 28.60
N ASN A 8 -8.09 11.96 28.90
CA ASN A 8 -8.54 12.72 30.06
C ASN A 8 -8.43 11.93 31.39
N GLN A 9 -7.28 11.30 31.65
CA GLN A 9 -6.99 10.47 32.84
C GLN A 9 -7.84 9.17 32.98
N SER A 10 -8.75 8.89 32.08
CA SER A 10 -9.44 7.60 32.06
C SER A 10 -8.66 6.59 31.21
N LYS A 11 -8.37 5.42 31.80
CA LYS A 11 -7.72 4.30 31.13
C LYS A 11 -8.80 3.36 30.58
N LYS A 12 -8.84 3.15 29.26
CA LYS A 12 -9.70 2.14 28.64
C LYS A 12 -8.82 1.07 28.04
N SER A 13 -8.94 -0.17 28.49
CA SER A 13 -8.32 -1.31 27.85
C SER A 13 -9.16 -1.67 26.62
N ILE A 14 -8.53 -1.65 25.45
CA ILE A 14 -9.14 -2.08 24.19
C ILE A 14 -8.58 -3.48 23.90
N LYS A 15 -9.47 -4.44 23.74
CA LYS A 15 -9.09 -5.77 23.26
C LYS A 15 -9.06 -5.75 21.74
N PRO A 16 -8.06 -6.37 21.10
CA PRO A 16 -8.09 -6.59 19.66
C PRO A 16 -9.39 -7.31 19.29
N SER A 17 -10.01 -6.87 18.22
CA SER A 17 -11.17 -7.52 17.62
C SER A 17 -10.81 -7.93 16.20
N PRO A 18 -11.08 -9.16 15.77
CA PRO A 18 -10.80 -9.56 14.41
C PRO A 18 -11.63 -8.73 13.43
N PHE A 19 -11.08 -8.43 12.28
CA PHE A 19 -11.82 -7.79 11.19
C PHE A 19 -12.96 -8.69 10.68
N ILE A 20 -14.12 -8.09 10.44
CA ILE A 20 -15.32 -8.81 10.01
C ILE A 20 -15.19 -9.26 8.56
N ASN A 21 -14.64 -8.39 7.70
CA ASN A 21 -14.44 -8.59 6.26
C ASN A 21 -13.20 -7.82 5.76
N GLU A 22 -12.83 -8.03 4.50
CA GLU A 22 -11.71 -7.35 3.86
C GLU A 22 -11.97 -5.85 3.71
N ASP A 23 -13.21 -5.41 3.50
CA ASP A 23 -13.58 -3.99 3.39
C ASP A 23 -13.25 -3.21 4.68
N GLU A 24 -13.44 -3.83 5.85
CA GLU A 24 -13.11 -3.21 7.14
C GLU A 24 -11.59 -3.04 7.31
N LEU A 25 -10.81 -4.05 6.92
CA LEU A 25 -9.36 -3.99 6.93
C LEU A 25 -8.83 -2.99 5.89
N GLU A 26 -9.38 -2.99 4.66
CA GLU A 26 -9.04 -2.02 3.62
C GLU A 26 -9.28 -0.58 4.10
N LYS A 27 -10.44 -0.33 4.70
CA LYS A 27 -10.78 0.97 5.27
C LYS A 27 -9.82 1.38 6.38
N ALA A 28 -9.47 0.47 7.28
CA ALA A 28 -8.53 0.75 8.37
C ALA A 28 -7.15 1.16 7.83
N VAL A 29 -6.64 0.45 6.81
CA VAL A 29 -5.37 0.75 6.14
C VAL A 29 -5.44 2.07 5.36
N ALA A 30 -6.52 2.31 4.62
CA ALA A 30 -6.70 3.55 3.85
C ALA A 30 -6.82 4.80 4.74
N GLU A 31 -7.53 4.70 5.87
CA GLU A 31 -7.67 5.80 6.83
C GLU A 31 -6.39 6.01 7.67
N ASN A 32 -5.54 4.99 7.80
CA ASN A 32 -4.34 5.02 8.62
C ASN A 32 -3.13 4.39 7.90
N PRO A 33 -2.56 5.02 6.86
CA PRO A 33 -1.43 4.46 6.11
C PRO A 33 -0.21 4.13 6.97
N SER A 34 -0.09 4.75 8.15
CA SER A 34 0.96 4.44 9.13
C SER A 34 0.92 3.00 9.67
N LEU A 35 -0.20 2.29 9.52
CA LEU A 35 -0.30 0.87 9.89
C LEU A 35 0.59 -0.03 9.03
N ILE A 36 0.90 0.41 7.81
CA ILE A 36 1.72 -0.32 6.83
C ILE A 36 3.05 0.36 6.52
N THR A 37 3.39 1.42 7.26
CA THR A 37 4.66 2.14 7.13
C THR A 37 5.62 1.67 8.21
N GLY A 38 6.84 1.29 7.84
CA GLY A 38 7.88 0.90 8.80
C GLY A 38 8.49 2.10 9.54
N ASP A 39 9.09 1.85 10.69
CA ASP A 39 9.80 2.88 11.46
C ASP A 39 10.92 3.52 10.64
N GLY A 40 10.91 4.84 10.52
CA GLY A 40 11.92 5.60 9.76
C GLY A 40 11.72 5.60 8.25
N GLU A 41 10.65 5.01 7.73
CA GLU A 41 10.28 5.06 6.32
C GLU A 41 9.57 6.37 5.96
N ALA A 42 9.56 6.68 4.65
CA ALA A 42 8.82 7.82 4.13
C ALA A 42 7.31 7.62 4.37
N SER A 43 6.63 8.70 4.76
CA SER A 43 5.17 8.67 4.96
C SER A 43 4.43 8.32 3.67
N LEU A 44 3.29 7.64 3.82
CA LEU A 44 2.41 7.24 2.72
C LEU A 44 1.21 8.18 2.60
N SER A 45 0.77 8.43 1.38
CA SER A 45 -0.49 9.08 1.07
C SER A 45 -1.32 8.19 0.15
N VAL A 46 -2.61 8.07 0.45
CA VAL A 46 -3.55 7.33 -0.40
C VAL A 46 -3.79 8.12 -1.68
N VAL A 47 -3.58 7.49 -2.81
CA VAL A 47 -3.97 8.01 -4.12
C VAL A 47 -5.44 7.68 -4.37
N ARG A 48 -5.78 6.39 -4.38
CA ARG A 48 -7.16 5.95 -4.63
C ARG A 48 -7.39 4.52 -4.13
N ASN A 49 -8.59 4.26 -3.63
CA ASN A 49 -9.05 2.91 -3.36
C ASN A 49 -9.71 2.31 -4.60
N GLN A 50 -9.68 0.99 -4.73
CA GLN A 50 -10.37 0.22 -5.76
C GLN A 50 -10.05 0.70 -7.19
N VAL A 51 -8.73 0.76 -7.51
CA VAL A 51 -8.24 1.20 -8.83
C VAL A 51 -8.41 0.08 -9.86
N CYS A 52 -9.18 0.33 -10.92
CA CYS A 52 -9.32 -0.61 -12.02
C CYS A 52 -8.14 -0.48 -12.98
N LEU A 53 -7.25 -1.46 -12.96
CA LEU A 53 -6.13 -1.57 -13.90
C LEU A 53 -6.58 -2.30 -15.18
N GLN A 54 -5.88 -2.05 -16.28
CA GLN A 54 -6.34 -2.50 -17.59
C GLN A 54 -6.36 -4.03 -17.73
N ASN A 55 -5.33 -4.72 -17.26
CA ASN A 55 -5.16 -6.16 -17.40
C ASN A 55 -5.17 -6.88 -16.04
N ALA A 56 -4.66 -6.23 -15.00
CA ALA A 56 -4.47 -6.82 -13.67
C ALA A 56 -5.74 -6.84 -12.79
N GLY A 57 -6.85 -6.27 -13.28
CA GLY A 57 -8.09 -6.21 -12.52
C GLY A 57 -8.14 -5.03 -11.54
N ARG A 58 -8.65 -5.25 -10.33
CA ARG A 58 -8.91 -4.19 -9.36
C ARG A 58 -7.93 -4.27 -8.18
N LEU A 59 -7.09 -3.25 -8.07
CA LEU A 59 -6.18 -3.04 -6.96
C LEU A 59 -6.94 -2.41 -5.78
N ASP A 60 -6.80 -2.96 -4.57
CA ASP A 60 -7.54 -2.47 -3.40
C ASP A 60 -7.15 -1.04 -3.04
N ILE A 61 -5.86 -0.74 -2.84
CA ILE A 61 -5.43 0.61 -2.52
C ILE A 61 -4.15 0.95 -3.29
N LEU A 62 -4.18 2.05 -4.04
CA LEU A 62 -2.98 2.67 -4.58
C LEU A 62 -2.53 3.79 -3.64
N MET A 63 -1.27 3.77 -3.25
CA MET A 63 -0.62 4.82 -2.46
C MET A 63 0.66 5.30 -3.14
N VAL A 64 1.21 6.38 -2.63
CA VAL A 64 2.53 6.89 -2.98
C VAL A 64 3.23 7.34 -1.71
N ASP A 65 4.56 7.18 -1.64
CA ASP A 65 5.31 7.73 -0.52
C ASP A 65 5.84 9.16 -0.80
N ALA A 66 6.35 9.79 0.25
CA ALA A 66 6.86 11.16 0.19
C ALA A 66 8.08 11.34 -0.73
N THR A 67 8.64 10.27 -1.28
CA THR A 67 9.73 10.31 -2.28
C THR A 67 9.22 10.13 -3.71
N GLY A 68 7.93 9.87 -3.91
CA GLY A 68 7.33 9.53 -5.19
C GLY A 68 7.46 8.03 -5.53
N TYR A 69 7.59 7.16 -4.54
CA TYR A 69 7.63 5.72 -4.75
C TYR A 69 6.21 5.14 -4.74
N PRO A 70 5.75 4.48 -5.81
CA PRO A 70 4.40 3.92 -5.87
C PRO A 70 4.27 2.70 -4.95
N VAL A 71 3.13 2.57 -4.30
CA VAL A 71 2.81 1.46 -3.39
C VAL A 71 1.45 0.88 -3.75
N ALA A 72 1.43 -0.38 -4.14
CA ALA A 72 0.23 -1.15 -4.39
C ALA A 72 -0.09 -2.01 -3.16
N VAL A 73 -1.29 -1.88 -2.63
CA VAL A 73 -1.72 -2.60 -1.43
C VAL A 73 -2.84 -3.55 -1.79
N GLU A 74 -2.63 -4.81 -1.49
CA GLU A 74 -3.65 -5.86 -1.55
C GLU A 74 -4.04 -6.25 -0.13
N VAL A 75 -5.34 -6.36 0.13
CA VAL A 75 -5.90 -6.65 1.46
C VAL A 75 -6.50 -8.03 1.47
N LYS A 76 -6.08 -8.87 2.43
CA LYS A 76 -6.63 -10.23 2.57
C LYS A 76 -6.84 -10.62 4.02
N LEU A 77 -7.94 -11.32 4.29
CA LEU A 77 -8.11 -11.96 5.60
C LEU A 77 -7.40 -13.32 5.62
N GLY A 78 -6.64 -13.58 6.68
CA GLY A 78 -5.88 -14.81 6.87
C GLY A 78 -6.72 -16.09 6.86
N ARG A 79 -8.04 -16.00 7.08
CA ARG A 79 -9.00 -17.14 6.97
C ARG A 79 -9.28 -17.55 5.52
N ASN A 80 -9.01 -16.72 4.52
CA ASN A 80 -9.22 -17.01 3.10
C ASN A 80 -8.04 -17.83 2.55
N ILE A 81 -8.05 -19.12 2.80
CA ILE A 81 -6.93 -20.06 2.56
C ILE A 81 -6.57 -20.21 1.07
N GLU A 82 -7.54 -20.09 0.16
CA GLU A 82 -7.34 -20.29 -1.28
C GLU A 82 -6.57 -19.11 -1.93
N SER A 83 -6.58 -17.95 -1.29
CA SER A 83 -6.06 -16.69 -1.83
C SER A 83 -4.53 -16.53 -1.84
N ARG A 84 -3.75 -17.41 -1.18
CA ARG A 84 -2.31 -17.19 -0.99
C ARG A 84 -1.49 -17.15 -2.27
N ARG A 85 -1.79 -18.05 -3.21
CA ARG A 85 -1.14 -18.07 -4.52
C ARG A 85 -1.70 -16.98 -5.43
N GLU A 86 -2.98 -16.71 -5.30
CA GLU A 86 -3.68 -15.67 -6.03
C GLU A 86 -3.17 -14.28 -5.65
N VAL A 87 -3.01 -13.99 -4.36
CA VAL A 87 -2.48 -12.72 -3.87
C VAL A 87 -1.10 -12.40 -4.41
N VAL A 88 -0.23 -13.39 -4.47
CA VAL A 88 1.11 -13.22 -5.04
C VAL A 88 1.03 -12.98 -6.55
N ALA A 89 0.18 -13.74 -7.27
CA ALA A 89 -0.03 -13.54 -8.70
C ALA A 89 -0.63 -12.17 -9.00
N GLN A 90 -1.65 -11.74 -8.25
CA GLN A 90 -2.24 -10.40 -8.36
C GLN A 90 -1.22 -9.29 -8.14
N ALA A 91 -0.35 -9.44 -7.13
CA ALA A 91 0.70 -8.48 -6.86
C ALA A 91 1.65 -8.30 -8.06
N PHE A 92 2.02 -9.39 -8.74
CA PHE A 92 2.82 -9.33 -9.97
C PHE A 92 2.05 -8.68 -11.12
N ASP A 93 0.77 -9.01 -11.28
CA ASP A 93 -0.07 -8.45 -12.33
C ASP A 93 -0.21 -6.92 -12.15
N TYR A 94 -0.40 -6.43 -10.90
CA TYR A 94 -0.44 -4.99 -10.61
C TYR A 94 0.87 -4.29 -10.96
N THR A 95 2.00 -4.88 -10.57
CA THR A 95 3.32 -4.30 -10.91
C THR A 95 3.52 -4.25 -12.41
N SER A 96 3.13 -5.31 -13.12
CA SER A 96 3.23 -5.39 -14.58
C SER A 96 2.42 -4.28 -15.26
N ASP A 97 1.15 -4.08 -14.86
CA ASP A 97 0.32 -3.02 -15.45
C ASP A 97 0.83 -1.63 -15.11
N LEU A 98 1.15 -1.38 -13.83
CA LEU A 98 1.66 -0.08 -13.38
C LEU A 98 2.98 0.28 -14.05
N SER A 99 3.85 -0.69 -14.34
CA SER A 99 5.13 -0.46 -15.02
C SER A 99 5.01 0.00 -16.48
N GLN A 100 3.85 -0.16 -17.09
CA GLN A 100 3.59 0.32 -18.44
C GLN A 100 3.13 1.79 -18.47
N MET A 101 2.89 2.41 -17.31
CA MET A 101 2.31 3.75 -17.22
C MET A 101 3.39 4.81 -16.94
N THR A 102 3.15 6.01 -17.44
CA THR A 102 3.80 7.24 -16.98
C THR A 102 3.04 7.80 -15.77
N SER A 103 3.63 8.79 -15.08
CA SER A 103 2.90 9.51 -14.01
C SER A 103 1.63 10.17 -14.54
N ASP A 104 1.67 10.72 -15.76
CA ASP A 104 0.52 11.41 -16.36
C ASP A 104 -0.61 10.41 -16.66
N GLU A 105 -0.29 9.25 -17.26
CA GLU A 105 -1.28 8.20 -17.53
C GLU A 105 -1.86 7.60 -16.25
N LEU A 106 -1.05 7.45 -15.21
CA LEU A 106 -1.55 6.99 -13.90
C LEU A 106 -2.45 8.05 -13.27
N ASP A 107 -2.08 9.33 -13.34
CA ASP A 107 -2.89 10.41 -12.79
C ASP A 107 -4.23 10.57 -13.51
N ASP A 108 -4.23 10.43 -14.85
CA ASP A 108 -5.45 10.39 -15.65
C ASP A 108 -6.36 9.22 -15.24
N LEU A 109 -5.79 8.04 -15.04
CA LEU A 109 -6.53 6.85 -14.59
C LEU A 109 -7.21 7.05 -13.23
N VAL A 110 -6.54 7.77 -12.32
CA VAL A 110 -7.03 8.04 -10.97
C VAL A 110 -7.67 9.44 -10.82
N GLU A 111 -7.97 10.11 -11.92
CA GLU A 111 -8.72 11.38 -11.97
C GLU A 111 -8.03 12.51 -11.17
N GLY A 112 -6.73 12.68 -11.36
CA GLY A 112 -5.92 13.70 -10.72
C GLY A 112 -5.61 13.41 -9.23
N ALA A 113 -5.82 12.17 -8.76
CA ALA A 113 -5.59 11.83 -7.37
C ALA A 113 -4.12 11.65 -7.04
N LEU A 114 -3.28 11.26 -8.00
CA LEU A 114 -1.84 11.13 -7.80
C LEU A 114 -1.20 12.50 -7.54
N GLU A 115 -1.57 13.51 -8.34
CA GLU A 115 -1.12 14.90 -8.15
C GLU A 115 -1.49 15.39 -6.74
N ARG A 116 -2.74 15.21 -6.32
CA ARG A 116 -3.21 15.60 -4.98
C ARG A 116 -2.47 14.87 -3.86
N ALA A 117 -2.23 13.58 -4.01
CA ALA A 117 -1.50 12.78 -3.03
C ALA A 117 -0.05 13.23 -2.88
N LEU A 118 0.65 13.48 -3.99
CA LEU A 118 2.02 13.98 -3.97
C LEU A 118 2.13 15.40 -3.40
N ALA A 119 1.16 16.27 -3.69
CA ALA A 119 1.10 17.62 -3.14
C ALA A 119 0.78 17.66 -1.64
N SER A 120 0.14 16.61 -1.09
CA SER A 120 -0.26 16.57 0.32
C SER A 120 0.89 16.42 1.31
N PHE A 121 2.07 15.98 0.86
CA PHE A 121 3.22 15.77 1.74
C PHE A 121 3.84 17.07 2.27
N ASP A 122 3.76 18.14 1.50
CA ASP A 122 4.24 19.46 1.91
C ASP A 122 3.35 20.54 1.28
N PRO A 123 2.35 21.08 2.01
CA PRO A 123 1.45 22.10 1.51
C PRO A 123 2.13 23.42 1.16
N ASP A 124 3.29 23.70 1.78
CA ASP A 124 4.08 24.92 1.55
C ASP A 124 5.21 24.69 0.52
N GLU A 125 5.20 23.53 -0.13
CA GLU A 125 6.23 23.10 -1.06
C GLU A 125 6.35 24.03 -2.27
N ASN A 126 7.61 24.27 -2.65
CA ASN A 126 7.86 24.92 -3.93
C ASN A 126 7.64 23.96 -5.11
N LYS A 127 7.30 24.51 -6.26
CA LYS A 127 7.04 23.76 -7.50
C LYS A 127 8.15 22.75 -7.86
N THR A 128 9.39 23.06 -7.55
CA THR A 128 10.56 22.23 -7.87
C THR A 128 10.57 20.90 -7.10
N GLN A 129 10.14 20.90 -5.82
CA GLN A 129 10.07 19.70 -5.00
C GLN A 129 8.95 18.78 -5.48
N PHE A 130 7.77 19.35 -5.75
CA PHE A 130 6.66 18.60 -6.36
C PHE A 130 7.08 17.94 -7.68
N GLU A 131 7.69 18.72 -8.60
CA GLU A 131 8.19 18.19 -9.88
C GLU A 131 9.20 17.06 -9.70
N THR A 132 10.02 17.11 -8.65
CA THR A 132 10.97 16.06 -8.32
C THR A 132 10.26 14.76 -7.94
N ARG A 133 9.25 14.83 -7.07
CA ARG A 133 8.43 13.65 -6.69
C ARG A 133 7.66 13.10 -7.89
N TRP A 134 7.07 13.98 -8.70
CA TRP A 134 6.36 13.59 -9.91
C TRP A 134 7.25 12.81 -10.88
N LYS A 135 8.43 13.33 -11.16
CA LYS A 135 9.43 12.67 -12.02
C LYS A 135 9.94 11.36 -11.41
N ALA A 136 10.13 11.34 -10.09
CA ALA A 136 10.54 10.12 -9.38
C ALA A 136 9.47 9.02 -9.50
N CYS A 137 8.19 9.39 -9.35
CA CYS A 137 7.08 8.45 -9.52
C CYS A 137 7.09 7.81 -10.92
N GLY A 138 7.14 8.61 -11.97
CA GLY A 138 7.21 8.10 -13.34
C GLY A 138 8.48 7.29 -13.65
N ALA A 139 9.62 7.63 -13.03
CA ALA A 139 10.84 6.85 -13.16
C ALA A 139 10.74 5.48 -12.46
N ASN A 140 10.09 5.44 -11.29
CA ASN A 140 9.86 4.20 -10.54
C ASN A 140 8.89 3.29 -11.29
N LEU A 141 7.77 3.82 -11.79
CA LEU A 141 6.82 3.06 -12.62
C LEU A 141 7.51 2.39 -13.79
N ARG A 142 8.19 3.16 -14.65
CA ARG A 142 8.90 2.62 -15.83
C ARG A 142 10.00 1.61 -15.51
N ALA A 143 10.57 1.68 -14.31
CA ALA A 143 11.58 0.73 -13.86
C ALA A 143 10.97 -0.51 -13.17
N GLY A 144 9.63 -0.63 -13.13
CA GLY A 144 8.94 -1.69 -12.39
C GLY A 144 9.14 -1.63 -10.88
N ARG A 145 9.59 -0.49 -10.37
CA ARG A 145 9.81 -0.28 -8.94
C ARG A 145 8.52 0.19 -8.28
N VAL A 146 7.73 -0.77 -7.89
CA VAL A 146 6.48 -0.60 -7.14
C VAL A 146 6.60 -1.44 -5.87
N ARG A 147 6.37 -0.85 -4.71
CA ARG A 147 6.26 -1.62 -3.47
C ARG A 147 4.91 -2.32 -3.45
N LEU A 148 4.96 -3.62 -3.21
CA LEU A 148 3.78 -4.45 -3.05
C LEU A 148 3.57 -4.72 -1.57
N VAL A 149 2.43 -4.30 -1.03
CA VAL A 149 2.07 -4.57 0.37
C VAL A 149 0.89 -5.51 0.39
N ILE A 150 1.06 -6.65 1.05
CA ILE A 150 -0.01 -7.58 1.37
C ILE A 150 -0.40 -7.31 2.82
N ALA A 151 -1.51 -6.61 3.02
CA ALA A 151 -2.04 -6.30 4.34
C ALA A 151 -3.02 -7.40 4.78
N VAL A 152 -2.73 -8.03 5.93
CA VAL A 152 -3.51 -9.16 6.45
C VAL A 152 -3.89 -8.92 7.91
N ASP A 153 -4.93 -9.58 8.39
CA ASP A 153 -5.26 -9.65 9.83
C ASP A 153 -4.38 -10.67 10.58
N GLU A 154 -3.82 -11.65 9.86
CA GLU A 154 -2.92 -12.66 10.41
C GLU A 154 -1.88 -13.08 9.37
N ALA A 155 -0.60 -12.84 9.65
CA ALA A 155 0.49 -13.27 8.80
C ALA A 155 0.76 -14.78 8.98
N LYS A 156 0.39 -15.59 7.98
CA LYS A 156 0.62 -17.05 8.02
C LYS A 156 2.02 -17.40 7.54
N GLU A 157 2.60 -18.45 8.16
CA GLU A 157 3.97 -18.88 7.96
C GLU A 157 4.31 -19.20 6.49
N ASP A 158 3.37 -19.82 5.77
CA ASP A 158 3.57 -20.17 4.37
C ASP A 158 3.59 -18.93 3.43
N LEU A 159 2.74 -17.93 3.67
CA LEU A 159 2.78 -16.66 2.93
C LEU A 159 4.05 -15.88 3.27
N THR A 160 4.41 -15.82 4.56
CA THR A 160 5.65 -15.20 5.02
C THR A 160 6.87 -15.79 4.30
N ARG A 161 6.94 -17.12 4.19
CA ARG A 161 8.02 -17.82 3.49
C ARG A 161 8.07 -17.48 2.00
N ILE A 162 6.92 -17.33 1.33
CA ILE A 162 6.87 -16.98 -0.09
C ILE A 162 7.37 -15.54 -0.28
N VAL A 163 6.88 -14.59 0.52
CA VAL A 163 7.30 -13.19 0.46
C VAL A 163 8.80 -13.05 0.73
N GLN A 164 9.31 -13.74 1.73
CA GLN A 164 10.73 -13.75 2.04
C GLN A 164 11.57 -14.32 0.88
N TYR A 165 11.13 -15.42 0.26
CA TYR A 165 11.80 -15.99 -0.90
C TYR A 165 11.85 -15.01 -2.10
N ILE A 166 10.75 -14.27 -2.35
CA ILE A 166 10.70 -13.27 -3.42
C ILE A 166 11.73 -12.16 -3.16
N ASN A 167 11.75 -11.61 -1.95
CA ASN A 167 12.67 -10.52 -1.58
C ASN A 167 14.15 -10.96 -1.60
N ASP A 168 14.43 -12.22 -1.25
CA ASP A 168 15.80 -12.76 -1.23
C ASP A 168 16.34 -13.05 -2.65
N HIS A 169 15.46 -13.23 -3.65
CA HIS A 169 15.84 -13.73 -4.98
C HIS A 169 15.38 -12.84 -6.14
N SER A 170 14.82 -11.65 -5.86
CA SER A 170 14.42 -10.68 -6.89
C SER A 170 14.62 -9.24 -6.39
N ASP A 171 14.53 -8.27 -7.31
CA ASP A 171 14.58 -6.84 -7.00
C ASP A 171 13.21 -6.25 -6.61
N LEU A 172 12.21 -7.09 -6.34
CA LEU A 172 10.89 -6.65 -5.93
C LEU A 172 10.86 -6.31 -4.43
N ASP A 173 10.19 -5.21 -4.09
CA ASP A 173 9.89 -4.84 -2.70
C ASP A 173 8.50 -5.36 -2.33
N VAL A 174 8.42 -6.58 -1.80
CA VAL A 174 7.16 -7.21 -1.37
C VAL A 174 7.12 -7.28 0.14
N ARG A 175 6.05 -6.80 0.74
CA ARG A 175 5.88 -6.77 2.19
C ARG A 175 4.61 -7.48 2.60
N LEU A 176 4.71 -8.29 3.64
CA LEU A 176 3.57 -8.88 4.33
C LEU A 176 3.43 -8.20 5.69
N ILE A 177 2.32 -7.52 5.91
CA ILE A 177 2.09 -6.73 7.11
C ILE A 177 0.81 -7.21 7.78
N ALA A 178 0.94 -7.67 9.04
CA ALA A 178 -0.21 -7.98 9.86
C ALA A 178 -0.73 -6.70 10.54
N VAL A 179 -2.01 -6.42 10.35
CA VAL A 179 -2.72 -5.27 10.93
C VAL A 179 -3.61 -5.79 12.06
N GLU A 180 -3.31 -5.40 13.31
CA GLU A 180 -4.03 -5.82 14.51
C GLU A 180 -4.86 -4.68 15.15
#